data_62080458ce1a8754c359e85087e12eed
#
_entry.id   62080458ce1a8754c359e85087e12eed
#
_cell.length_a   1.000
_cell.length_b   1.000
_cell.length_c   1.000
_cell.angle_alpha   90.00
_cell.angle_beta   90.00
_cell.angle_gamma   90.00
#
_symmetry.space_group_name_H-M   'P 1'
#
loop_
_entity.id
_entity.type
_entity.pdbx_description
1 polymer ?
#
loop_
_entity_poly.entity_id
_entity_poly.type
_entity_poly.pdbx_seq_one_letter_code
_entity_poly.pdbx_strand_id
1 'polypeptide(L)'
;TYQPDAGQTSCLDADAGHYVDSTAQTSQTACLAGTYQPDTGQTSCLDADAGYYVDTNASTSQTECLSGTYNPNTGSTTSSDCLDADAGHYVPTTGQISQTECAAGTYQADTGQLSCVNADAGYHVPETGQYTQIECYEGTYQDNDGQTSCDDADAGYYVNISGSENQIPCELGTFQNQTGQIFCIVAEPGYYVDTNASITQTECAEGTYSSNYGASDASDCTKDEDLRLIIFAPIIAIIALITLSVIYFSPTSKKDEEE
;
A
#
# COMPACT_ATOMS: atom_id res chain seq x y z
N THR A 1 37.84 -34.71 37.83
CA THR A 1 39.31 -34.70 37.92
C THR A 1 39.89 -35.94 37.24
N TYR A 2 41.11 -35.85 36.72
CA TYR A 2 41.87 -36.93 36.05
C TYR A 2 43.33 -36.91 36.53
N GLN A 3 44.04 -38.02 36.31
CA GLN A 3 45.46 -38.09 36.63
C GLN A 3 46.25 -38.82 35.54
N PRO A 4 47.03 -38.10 34.70
CA PRO A 4 47.74 -38.68 33.57
C PRO A 4 48.94 -39.53 34.00
N ASP A 5 49.54 -39.20 35.14
CA ASP A 5 50.78 -39.81 35.57
C ASP A 5 50.57 -40.77 36.74
N ALA A 6 51.15 -41.98 36.73
CA ALA A 6 51.07 -42.91 37.78
C ALA A 6 51.92 -42.46 39.03
N GLY A 7 51.40 -42.71 40.26
CA GLY A 7 52.09 -42.41 41.46
C GLY A 7 51.99 -40.97 42.01
N GLN A 8 51.14 -40.15 41.40
CA GLN A 8 50.86 -38.81 41.93
C GLN A 8 49.88 -38.85 43.09
N THR A 9 49.96 -37.86 43.96
CA THR A 9 49.15 -37.72 45.19
C THR A 9 47.93 -36.80 45.01
N SER A 10 47.82 -36.09 43.82
CA SER A 10 46.72 -35.16 43.52
C SER A 10 46.24 -35.38 42.11
N CYS A 11 44.94 -35.22 41.89
CA CYS A 11 44.33 -35.21 40.56
C CYS A 11 44.25 -33.77 40.01
N LEU A 12 44.21 -33.66 38.68
CA LEU A 12 44.01 -32.42 37.96
C LEU A 12 42.51 -32.26 37.68
N ASP A 13 42.04 -31.02 37.73
CA ASP A 13 40.69 -30.67 37.24
C ASP A 13 40.70 -30.67 35.71
N ALA A 14 39.58 -31.04 35.11
CA ALA A 14 39.40 -30.85 33.66
C ALA A 14 39.56 -29.36 33.32
N ASP A 15 40.26 -29.06 32.24
CA ASP A 15 40.36 -27.68 31.72
C ASP A 15 39.02 -27.19 31.18
N ALA A 16 38.84 -25.88 31.12
CA ALA A 16 37.74 -25.29 30.36
C ALA A 16 37.73 -25.82 28.91
N GLY A 17 36.56 -26.07 28.36
CA GLY A 17 36.39 -26.76 27.06
C GLY A 17 36.47 -28.28 27.14
N HIS A 18 36.73 -28.85 28.34
CA HIS A 18 36.84 -30.29 28.54
C HIS A 18 36.02 -30.74 29.76
N TYR A 19 35.83 -32.06 29.87
CA TYR A 19 35.14 -32.69 30.99
C TYR A 19 35.78 -34.04 31.36
N VAL A 20 35.45 -34.53 32.55
CA VAL A 20 35.81 -35.87 33.02
C VAL A 20 34.57 -36.48 33.66
N ASP A 21 33.94 -37.42 32.99
CA ASP A 21 32.62 -38.01 33.31
C ASP A 21 32.61 -39.03 34.44
N SER A 22 33.79 -39.59 34.74
CA SER A 22 33.90 -40.67 35.72
C SER A 22 35.19 -40.59 36.51
N THR A 23 35.29 -41.39 37.57
CA THR A 23 36.49 -41.48 38.42
C THR A 23 37.55 -42.35 37.77
N ALA A 24 38.82 -42.17 38.22
CA ALA A 24 39.97 -42.91 37.76
C ALA A 24 40.36 -42.77 36.30
N GLN A 25 39.98 -41.65 35.72
CA GLN A 25 40.39 -41.27 34.33
C GLN A 25 41.84 -40.83 34.28
N THR A 26 42.50 -41.16 33.16
CA THR A 26 43.88 -40.72 32.90
C THR A 26 43.94 -39.54 31.91
N SER A 27 42.83 -39.14 31.38
CA SER A 27 42.70 -38.00 30.43
C SER A 27 41.35 -37.31 30.59
N GLN A 28 41.31 -36.06 30.16
CA GLN A 28 40.08 -35.28 29.96
C GLN A 28 39.58 -35.46 28.55
N THR A 29 38.28 -35.23 28.32
CA THR A 29 37.60 -35.31 27.02
C THR A 29 37.21 -33.91 26.55
N ALA A 30 37.55 -33.53 25.35
CA ALA A 30 37.15 -32.26 24.77
C ALA A 30 35.63 -32.20 24.45
N CYS A 31 34.98 -31.10 24.72
CA CYS A 31 33.65 -30.84 24.26
C CYS A 31 33.67 -30.81 22.72
N LEU A 32 32.70 -31.47 22.10
CA LEU A 32 32.58 -31.50 20.63
C LEU A 32 31.85 -30.24 20.12
N ALA A 33 31.94 -29.95 18.84
CA ALA A 33 31.12 -28.93 18.20
C ALA A 33 29.66 -29.11 18.58
N GLY A 34 28.93 -28.00 18.77
CA GLY A 34 27.57 -27.95 19.32
C GLY A 34 27.53 -27.85 20.84
N THR A 35 28.69 -28.08 21.55
CA THR A 35 28.80 -28.02 23.01
C THR A 35 30.00 -27.20 23.45
N TYR A 36 29.94 -26.65 24.66
CA TYR A 36 31.02 -25.85 25.26
C TYR A 36 31.11 -26.07 26.78
N GLN A 37 32.21 -25.64 27.40
CA GLN A 37 32.34 -25.65 28.83
C GLN A 37 33.20 -24.47 29.32
N PRO A 38 32.63 -23.43 29.95
CA PRO A 38 33.39 -22.28 30.45
C PRO A 38 34.21 -22.54 31.68
N ASP A 39 33.77 -23.50 32.49
CA ASP A 39 34.34 -23.78 33.83
C ASP A 39 35.26 -24.99 33.84
N THR A 40 36.25 -24.98 34.70
CA THR A 40 37.12 -26.12 34.95
C THR A 40 36.49 -27.15 35.89
N GLY A 41 36.98 -28.38 35.86
CA GLY A 41 36.58 -29.46 36.81
C GLY A 41 35.20 -30.04 36.55
N GLN A 42 34.64 -29.83 35.39
CA GLN A 42 33.27 -30.25 35.04
C GLN A 42 33.22 -31.73 34.62
N THR A 43 32.01 -32.31 34.71
CA THR A 43 31.73 -33.71 34.38
C THR A 43 30.98 -33.87 33.05
N SER A 44 30.57 -32.78 32.44
CA SER A 44 29.87 -32.75 31.15
C SER A 44 30.06 -31.40 30.44
N CYS A 45 29.80 -31.36 29.15
CA CYS A 45 29.68 -30.12 28.39
C CYS A 45 28.22 -29.63 28.41
N LEU A 46 28.04 -28.34 28.13
CA LEU A 46 26.77 -27.68 27.94
C LEU A 46 26.47 -27.63 26.46
N ASP A 47 25.24 -27.89 26.04
CA ASP A 47 24.81 -27.65 24.65
C ASP A 47 24.83 -26.14 24.37
N ALA A 48 25.16 -25.77 23.13
CA ALA A 48 24.91 -24.40 22.66
C ALA A 48 23.45 -24.05 22.88
N ASP A 49 23.17 -22.88 23.44
CA ASP A 49 21.79 -22.39 23.64
C ASP A 49 21.12 -22.08 22.31
N ALA A 50 19.78 -22.04 22.27
CA ALA A 50 19.05 -21.49 21.15
C ALA A 50 19.52 -20.04 20.94
N GLY A 51 19.63 -19.62 19.66
CA GLY A 51 20.23 -18.34 19.29
C GLY A 51 21.74 -18.34 19.10
N TYR A 52 22.41 -19.50 19.43
CA TYR A 52 23.85 -19.65 19.37
C TYR A 52 24.28 -20.91 18.61
N TYR A 53 25.57 -21.01 18.34
CA TYR A 53 26.25 -22.21 17.81
C TYR A 53 27.67 -22.33 18.36
N VAL A 54 28.25 -23.53 18.28
CA VAL A 54 29.64 -23.82 18.62
C VAL A 54 30.24 -24.66 17.51
N ASP A 55 31.15 -24.10 16.73
CA ASP A 55 31.72 -24.71 15.49
C ASP A 55 33.07 -25.43 15.73
N THR A 56 33.66 -25.30 16.90
CA THR A 56 34.96 -25.89 17.21
C THR A 56 34.89 -26.76 18.46
N ASN A 57 35.73 -27.81 18.46
CA ASN A 57 35.90 -28.63 19.66
C ASN A 57 36.66 -27.88 20.75
N ALA A 58 36.48 -28.30 21.98
CA ALA A 58 37.10 -27.73 23.20
C ALA A 58 36.76 -26.26 23.40
N SER A 59 35.59 -25.82 22.94
CA SER A 59 35.13 -24.45 23.08
C SER A 59 34.81 -24.13 24.56
N THR A 60 35.17 -22.91 24.97
CA THR A 60 34.84 -22.36 26.28
C THR A 60 33.67 -21.40 26.25
N SER A 61 33.16 -21.09 25.06
CA SER A 61 32.02 -20.18 24.84
C SER A 61 31.23 -20.57 23.60
N GLN A 62 30.04 -20.07 23.50
CA GLN A 62 29.19 -20.17 22.30
C GLN A 62 29.19 -18.84 21.52
N THR A 63 28.84 -18.89 20.24
CA THR A 63 28.80 -17.76 19.32
C THR A 63 27.36 -17.43 18.97
N GLU A 64 26.96 -16.16 19.08
CA GLU A 64 25.61 -15.67 18.71
C GLU A 64 25.34 -15.75 17.21
N CYS A 65 24.14 -16.12 16.83
CA CYS A 65 23.62 -15.86 15.50
C CYS A 65 23.59 -14.35 15.27
N LEU A 66 23.96 -13.91 14.05
CA LEU A 66 23.98 -12.50 13.70
C LEU A 66 22.57 -11.91 13.61
N SER A 67 22.47 -10.61 13.75
CA SER A 67 21.22 -9.90 13.44
C SER A 67 20.78 -10.20 11.99
N GLY A 68 19.47 -10.26 11.77
CA GLY A 68 18.88 -10.76 10.52
C GLY A 68 18.66 -12.28 10.53
N THR A 69 19.28 -13.02 11.50
CA THR A 69 19.14 -14.46 11.61
C THR A 69 18.69 -14.89 13.02
N TYR A 70 18.08 -16.05 13.13
CA TYR A 70 17.63 -16.65 14.39
C TYR A 70 17.92 -18.16 14.41
N ASN A 71 17.97 -18.75 15.60
CA ASN A 71 18.13 -20.20 15.74
C ASN A 71 17.26 -20.72 16.88
N PRO A 72 16.17 -21.48 16.59
CA PRO A 72 15.30 -22.02 17.62
C PRO A 72 15.89 -23.28 18.33
N ASN A 73 16.98 -23.86 17.80
CA ASN A 73 17.52 -25.12 18.26
C ASN A 73 18.69 -24.92 19.20
N THR A 74 18.87 -25.86 20.13
CA THR A 74 20.08 -26.00 20.96
C THR A 74 21.07 -26.96 20.33
N GLY A 75 22.35 -26.92 20.76
CA GLY A 75 23.38 -27.82 20.29
C GLY A 75 23.81 -27.60 18.83
N SER A 76 23.56 -26.44 18.29
CA SER A 76 23.91 -26.08 16.92
C SER A 76 25.43 -26.02 16.72
N THR A 77 25.88 -26.55 15.58
CA THR A 77 27.30 -26.83 15.34
C THR A 77 27.96 -25.85 14.37
N THR A 78 27.19 -25.05 13.61
CA THR A 78 27.70 -24.16 12.57
C THR A 78 26.86 -22.88 12.45
N SER A 79 27.44 -21.83 11.87
CA SER A 79 26.72 -20.61 11.55
C SER A 79 25.57 -20.81 10.56
N SER A 80 25.56 -21.89 9.77
CA SER A 80 24.47 -22.24 8.85
C SER A 80 23.22 -22.78 9.57
N ASP A 81 23.30 -23.07 10.86
CA ASP A 81 22.15 -23.42 11.70
C ASP A 81 21.34 -22.15 12.10
N CYS A 82 21.93 -20.96 11.92
CA CYS A 82 21.24 -19.68 12.04
C CYS A 82 20.43 -19.42 10.76
N LEU A 83 19.12 -19.39 10.89
CA LEU A 83 18.17 -19.21 9.78
C LEU A 83 17.96 -17.73 9.50
N ASP A 84 17.94 -17.31 8.25
CA ASP A 84 17.55 -15.95 7.86
C ASP A 84 16.09 -15.67 8.25
N ALA A 85 15.79 -14.45 8.68
CA ALA A 85 14.41 -14.01 8.81
C ALA A 85 13.70 -14.18 7.46
N ASP A 86 12.49 -14.71 7.47
CA ASP A 86 11.66 -14.85 6.27
C ASP A 86 11.19 -13.49 5.75
N ALA A 87 10.81 -13.41 4.48
CA ALA A 87 10.08 -12.27 3.96
C ALA A 87 8.82 -12.03 4.82
N GLY A 88 8.48 -10.77 5.07
CA GLY A 88 7.43 -10.38 6.01
C GLY A 88 7.87 -10.36 7.49
N HIS A 89 9.14 -10.72 7.78
CA HIS A 89 9.70 -10.78 9.14
C HIS A 89 11.05 -10.08 9.23
N TYR A 90 11.50 -9.86 10.44
CA TYR A 90 12.82 -9.28 10.73
C TYR A 90 13.40 -9.81 12.05
N VAL A 91 14.73 -9.68 12.19
CA VAL A 91 15.48 -10.01 13.42
C VAL A 91 16.45 -8.87 13.73
N PRO A 92 16.14 -7.97 14.69
CA PRO A 92 16.88 -6.72 14.87
C PRO A 92 18.23 -6.88 15.57
N THR A 93 18.41 -7.91 16.39
CA THR A 93 19.60 -8.10 17.23
C THR A 93 20.14 -9.52 17.13
N THR A 94 21.39 -9.71 17.56
CA THR A 94 22.06 -11.02 17.63
C THR A 94 21.42 -11.96 18.68
N GLY A 95 21.70 -13.26 18.59
CA GLY A 95 21.32 -14.25 19.59
C GLY A 95 19.82 -14.54 19.70
N GLN A 96 19.04 -14.23 18.68
CA GLN A 96 17.59 -14.42 18.68
C GLN A 96 17.20 -15.88 18.41
N ILE A 97 16.12 -16.31 19.06
CA ILE A 97 15.57 -17.67 18.92
C ILE A 97 14.39 -17.74 17.96
N SER A 98 13.88 -16.60 17.53
CA SER A 98 12.73 -16.47 16.63
C SER A 98 12.80 -15.15 15.86
N GLN A 99 12.10 -15.08 14.76
CA GLN A 99 11.87 -13.87 13.98
C GLN A 99 10.62 -13.13 14.47
N THR A 100 10.48 -11.85 14.11
CA THR A 100 9.34 -10.97 14.41
C THR A 100 8.61 -10.60 13.13
N GLU A 101 7.28 -10.72 13.10
CA GLU A 101 6.45 -10.29 11.98
C GLU A 101 6.47 -8.77 11.81
N CYS A 102 6.43 -8.31 10.57
CA CYS A 102 6.15 -6.91 10.25
C CYS A 102 4.75 -6.54 10.74
N ALA A 103 4.62 -5.38 11.37
CA ALA A 103 3.32 -4.86 11.78
C ALA A 103 2.48 -4.44 10.55
N ALA A 104 1.15 -4.40 10.69
CA ALA A 104 0.28 -3.81 9.70
C ALA A 104 0.74 -2.36 9.38
N GLY A 105 0.64 -1.94 8.14
CA GLY A 105 1.20 -0.70 7.62
C GLY A 105 2.68 -0.83 7.18
N THR A 106 3.33 -1.97 7.47
CA THR A 106 4.73 -2.23 7.09
C THR A 106 4.88 -3.58 6.40
N TYR A 107 5.92 -3.73 5.60
CA TYR A 107 6.24 -4.98 4.90
C TYR A 107 7.76 -5.20 4.83
N GLN A 108 8.17 -6.41 4.43
CA GLN A 108 9.56 -6.71 4.13
C GLN A 108 9.65 -7.76 3.01
N ALA A 109 10.16 -7.35 1.85
CA ALA A 109 10.24 -8.21 0.68
C ALA A 109 11.40 -9.21 0.73
N ASP A 110 12.50 -8.82 1.39
CA ASP A 110 13.75 -9.59 1.41
C ASP A 110 13.88 -10.39 2.71
N THR A 111 14.58 -11.52 2.64
CA THR A 111 14.95 -12.32 3.81
C THR A 111 16.14 -11.73 4.55
N GLY A 112 16.37 -12.13 5.81
CA GLY A 112 17.55 -11.77 6.61
C GLY A 112 17.58 -10.29 7.04
N GLN A 113 16.46 -9.63 7.12
CA GLN A 113 16.37 -8.20 7.39
C GLN A 113 16.27 -7.86 8.88
N LEU A 114 16.69 -6.62 9.21
CA LEU A 114 16.75 -6.10 10.58
C LEU A 114 15.51 -5.32 10.98
N SER A 115 14.71 -4.90 10.01
CA SER A 115 13.50 -4.08 10.21
C SER A 115 12.56 -4.22 9.01
N CYS A 116 11.31 -3.85 9.22
CA CYS A 116 10.36 -3.68 8.14
C CYS A 116 10.38 -2.24 7.60
N VAL A 117 9.85 -2.04 6.39
CA VAL A 117 9.67 -0.74 5.74
C VAL A 117 8.19 -0.37 5.74
N ASN A 118 7.88 0.92 5.83
CA ASN A 118 6.51 1.41 5.72
C ASN A 118 5.95 1.15 4.32
N ALA A 119 4.65 0.94 4.20
CA ALA A 119 3.96 1.08 2.92
C ALA A 119 4.17 2.50 2.40
N ASP A 120 4.45 2.64 1.11
CA ASP A 120 4.59 3.94 0.45
C ASP A 120 3.23 4.64 0.32
N ALA A 121 3.22 5.97 0.19
CA ALA A 121 2.03 6.70 -0.22
C ALA A 121 1.47 6.11 -1.54
N GLY A 122 0.15 6.06 -1.67
CA GLY A 122 -0.53 5.33 -2.76
C GLY A 122 -0.71 3.83 -2.50
N TYR A 123 -0.16 3.30 -1.40
CA TYR A 123 -0.22 1.88 -1.03
C TYR A 123 -0.67 1.70 0.42
N HIS A 124 -1.05 0.46 0.76
CA HIS A 124 -1.40 0.06 2.11
C HIS A 124 -0.97 -1.38 2.42
N VAL A 125 -0.85 -1.72 3.70
CA VAL A 125 -0.58 -3.07 4.19
C VAL A 125 -1.54 -3.38 5.33
N PRO A 126 -2.65 -4.13 5.08
CA PRO A 126 -3.72 -4.30 6.06
C PRO A 126 -3.39 -5.26 7.21
N GLU A 127 -2.49 -6.22 6.99
CA GLU A 127 -2.23 -7.31 7.94
C GLU A 127 -0.74 -7.37 8.32
N THR A 128 -0.43 -8.10 9.41
CA THR A 128 0.94 -8.38 9.83
C THR A 128 1.62 -9.42 8.93
N GLY A 129 2.95 -9.48 8.97
CA GLY A 129 3.72 -10.53 8.28
C GLY A 129 3.74 -10.40 6.76
N GLN A 130 3.35 -9.26 6.21
CA GLN A 130 3.30 -9.06 4.76
C GLN A 130 4.71 -8.82 4.18
N TYR A 131 4.94 -9.39 3.00
CA TYR A 131 6.19 -9.22 2.24
C TYR A 131 6.06 -8.23 1.07
N THR A 132 4.85 -7.68 0.84
CA THR A 132 4.56 -6.71 -0.21
C THR A 132 3.47 -5.75 0.25
N GLN A 133 3.46 -4.56 -0.33
CA GLN A 133 2.39 -3.58 -0.20
C GLN A 133 1.35 -3.73 -1.32
N ILE A 134 0.14 -3.21 -1.12
CA ILE A 134 -1.01 -3.28 -2.04
C ILE A 134 -1.33 -1.88 -2.52
N GLU A 135 -1.46 -1.68 -3.84
CA GLU A 135 -1.87 -0.41 -4.43
C GLU A 135 -3.30 -0.02 -4.01
N CYS A 136 -3.52 1.26 -3.73
CA CYS A 136 -4.87 1.82 -3.65
C CYS A 136 -5.53 1.72 -5.03
N TYR A 137 -6.76 1.23 -5.09
CA TYR A 137 -7.49 1.11 -6.35
C TYR A 137 -8.03 2.46 -6.81
N GLU A 138 -8.44 2.52 -8.07
CA GLU A 138 -9.17 3.67 -8.61
C GLU A 138 -10.37 4.03 -7.71
N GLY A 139 -10.61 5.30 -7.51
CA GLY A 139 -11.59 5.83 -6.56
C GLY A 139 -11.03 6.02 -5.14
N THR A 140 -9.83 5.49 -4.84
CA THR A 140 -9.18 5.60 -3.52
C THR A 140 -7.76 6.13 -3.64
N TYR A 141 -7.22 6.70 -2.58
CA TYR A 141 -5.86 7.24 -2.50
C TYR A 141 -5.27 7.04 -1.09
N GLN A 142 -3.97 7.27 -0.95
CA GLN A 142 -3.33 7.35 0.35
C GLN A 142 -2.16 8.33 0.30
N ASP A 143 -2.24 9.41 1.06
CA ASP A 143 -1.26 10.50 1.09
C ASP A 143 -0.14 10.31 2.13
N ASN A 144 -0.26 9.31 3.00
CA ASN A 144 0.70 9.02 4.06
C ASN A 144 1.31 7.63 3.92
N ASP A 145 2.59 7.52 4.29
CA ASP A 145 3.27 6.23 4.42
C ASP A 145 2.75 5.41 5.61
N GLY A 146 2.94 4.10 5.55
CA GLY A 146 2.71 3.20 6.67
C GLY A 146 1.23 2.94 6.99
N GLN A 147 0.35 3.10 6.03
CA GLN A 147 -1.08 2.95 6.23
C GLN A 147 -1.58 1.52 6.03
N THR A 148 -2.67 1.20 6.72
CA THR A 148 -3.31 -0.12 6.66
C THR A 148 -4.51 -0.18 5.72
N SER A 149 -4.95 0.96 5.19
CA SER A 149 -6.08 1.10 4.27
C SER A 149 -5.90 2.33 3.39
N CYS A 150 -6.61 2.36 2.28
CA CYS A 150 -6.74 3.55 1.45
C CYS A 150 -8.00 4.32 1.84
N ASP A 151 -8.00 5.63 1.58
CA ASP A 151 -9.12 6.53 1.78
C ASP A 151 -9.90 6.69 0.47
N ASP A 152 -11.23 6.73 0.53
CA ASP A 152 -12.06 7.04 -0.62
C ASP A 152 -11.83 8.50 -1.06
N ALA A 153 -11.82 8.76 -2.37
CA ALA A 153 -11.89 10.13 -2.88
C ALA A 153 -13.10 10.85 -2.29
N ASP A 154 -12.92 12.06 -1.78
CA ASP A 154 -14.01 12.86 -1.21
C ASP A 154 -15.04 13.28 -2.27
N ALA A 155 -16.25 13.61 -1.82
CA ALA A 155 -17.21 14.30 -2.69
C ALA A 155 -16.57 15.61 -3.21
N GLY A 156 -16.73 15.90 -4.49
CA GLY A 156 -16.05 16.98 -5.19
C GLY A 156 -14.73 16.59 -5.84
N TYR A 157 -14.24 15.35 -5.58
CA TYR A 157 -12.99 14.83 -6.10
C TYR A 157 -13.17 13.48 -6.77
N TYR A 158 -12.13 13.02 -7.46
CA TYR A 158 -12.04 11.69 -8.06
C TYR A 158 -10.59 11.18 -8.07
N VAL A 159 -10.43 9.87 -8.24
CA VAL A 159 -9.14 9.21 -8.44
C VAL A 159 -9.30 8.19 -9.57
N ASN A 160 -8.64 8.41 -10.70
CA ASN A 160 -8.82 7.62 -11.93
C ASN A 160 -7.66 6.67 -12.25
N ILE A 161 -6.68 6.57 -11.36
CA ILE A 161 -5.53 5.65 -11.49
C ILE A 161 -5.24 4.99 -10.15
N SER A 162 -4.85 3.71 -10.17
CA SER A 162 -4.38 3.01 -8.98
C SER A 162 -3.04 3.57 -8.49
N GLY A 163 -2.72 3.35 -7.20
CA GLY A 163 -1.48 3.82 -6.58
C GLY A 163 -1.41 5.34 -6.40
N SER A 164 -2.54 6.03 -6.39
CA SER A 164 -2.58 7.48 -6.23
C SER A 164 -2.29 7.91 -4.79
N GLU A 165 -1.40 8.90 -4.66
CA GLU A 165 -1.13 9.58 -3.39
C GLU A 165 -2.14 10.69 -3.09
N ASN A 166 -2.86 11.20 -4.10
CA ASN A 166 -3.75 12.34 -3.99
C ASN A 166 -5.02 12.15 -4.80
N GLN A 167 -6.09 12.78 -4.33
CA GLN A 167 -7.33 12.92 -5.07
C GLN A 167 -7.30 14.18 -5.96
N ILE A 168 -8.06 14.18 -7.07
CA ILE A 168 -8.11 15.23 -8.07
C ILE A 168 -9.44 15.98 -7.93
N PRO A 169 -9.47 17.32 -7.79
CA PRO A 169 -10.71 18.08 -7.69
C PRO A 169 -11.46 18.09 -9.02
N CYS A 170 -12.77 18.02 -8.98
CA CYS A 170 -13.61 18.29 -10.14
C CYS A 170 -13.38 19.71 -10.62
N GLU A 171 -13.18 19.87 -11.92
CA GLU A 171 -13.00 21.19 -12.56
C GLU A 171 -14.35 21.90 -12.77
N LEU A 172 -14.29 23.17 -13.17
CA LEU A 172 -15.46 23.96 -13.52
C LEU A 172 -16.33 23.24 -14.55
N GLY A 173 -17.64 23.37 -14.43
CA GLY A 173 -18.60 22.65 -15.29
C GLY A 173 -18.82 21.20 -14.89
N THR A 174 -18.15 20.71 -13.83
CA THR A 174 -18.28 19.33 -13.32
C THR A 174 -18.41 19.29 -11.82
N PHE A 175 -19.05 18.25 -11.29
CA PHE A 175 -19.22 18.03 -9.85
C PHE A 175 -19.18 16.54 -9.50
N GLN A 176 -19.05 16.22 -8.22
CA GLN A 176 -19.19 14.85 -7.73
C GLN A 176 -19.80 14.84 -6.34
N ASN A 177 -20.97 14.22 -6.19
CA ASN A 177 -21.72 14.19 -4.93
C ASN A 177 -21.52 12.93 -4.09
N GLN A 178 -20.71 11.99 -4.58
CA GLN A 178 -20.41 10.72 -3.89
C GLN A 178 -18.90 10.60 -3.66
N THR A 179 -18.52 9.86 -2.65
CA THR A 179 -17.12 9.49 -2.38
C THR A 179 -16.70 8.29 -3.23
N GLY A 180 -15.38 8.05 -3.33
CA GLY A 180 -14.85 6.85 -3.98
C GLY A 180 -15.02 6.83 -5.50
N GLN A 181 -15.11 7.98 -6.14
CA GLN A 181 -15.41 8.06 -7.58
C GLN A 181 -14.16 8.20 -8.45
N ILE A 182 -14.27 7.71 -9.69
CA ILE A 182 -13.16 7.70 -10.66
C ILE A 182 -13.29 8.79 -11.73
N PHE A 183 -14.38 9.56 -11.73
CA PHE A 183 -14.61 10.70 -12.62
C PHE A 183 -15.64 11.68 -12.01
N CYS A 184 -15.66 12.89 -12.53
CA CYS A 184 -16.67 13.88 -12.18
C CYS A 184 -17.87 13.84 -13.14
N ILE A 185 -19.03 14.25 -12.65
CA ILE A 185 -20.28 14.35 -13.38
C ILE A 185 -20.34 15.73 -14.06
N VAL A 186 -20.66 15.78 -15.33
CA VAL A 186 -20.79 17.01 -16.09
C VAL A 186 -22.10 17.71 -15.72
N ALA A 187 -22.08 19.04 -15.52
CA ALA A 187 -23.30 19.82 -15.27
C ALA A 187 -24.33 19.60 -16.39
N GLU A 188 -25.58 19.37 -16.00
CA GLU A 188 -26.67 19.14 -16.94
C GLU A 188 -27.18 20.46 -17.56
N PRO A 189 -27.87 20.41 -18.71
CA PRO A 189 -28.54 21.59 -19.25
C PRO A 189 -29.49 22.24 -18.27
N GLY A 190 -29.44 23.57 -18.16
CA GLY A 190 -30.17 24.34 -17.15
C GLY A 190 -29.42 24.56 -15.84
N TYR A 191 -28.21 23.98 -15.72
CA TYR A 191 -27.33 24.13 -14.54
C TYR A 191 -25.93 24.56 -14.97
N TYR A 192 -25.13 25.04 -14.00
CA TYR A 192 -23.71 25.37 -14.13
C TYR A 192 -22.94 24.99 -12.88
N VAL A 193 -21.62 24.89 -12.98
CA VAL A 193 -20.70 24.69 -11.84
C VAL A 193 -19.52 25.65 -11.98
N ASP A 194 -19.46 26.66 -11.15
CA ASP A 194 -18.49 27.78 -11.20
C ASP A 194 -17.36 27.68 -10.19
N THR A 195 -17.29 26.60 -9.45
CA THR A 195 -16.24 26.35 -8.44
C THR A 195 -15.65 24.94 -8.60
N ASN A 196 -14.33 24.84 -8.41
CA ASN A 196 -13.67 23.52 -8.37
C ASN A 196 -14.08 22.75 -7.11
N ALA A 197 -13.94 21.43 -7.18
CA ALA A 197 -14.32 20.50 -6.12
C ALA A 197 -15.77 20.62 -5.66
N SER A 198 -16.66 20.99 -6.57
CA SER A 198 -18.10 21.11 -6.29
C SER A 198 -18.73 19.73 -6.08
N ILE A 199 -19.66 19.69 -5.11
CA ILE A 199 -20.46 18.50 -4.81
C ILE A 199 -21.86 18.55 -5.43
N THR A 200 -22.24 19.71 -6.02
CA THR A 200 -23.57 19.94 -6.65
C THR A 200 -23.41 20.86 -7.84
N GLN A 201 -24.37 20.82 -8.73
CA GLN A 201 -24.58 21.81 -9.76
C GLN A 201 -25.57 22.88 -9.30
N THR A 202 -25.46 24.12 -9.82
CA THR A 202 -26.31 25.27 -9.50
C THR A 202 -27.30 25.49 -10.65
N GLU A 203 -28.58 25.64 -10.35
CA GLU A 203 -29.62 25.93 -11.34
C GLU A 203 -29.47 27.36 -11.88
N CYS A 204 -29.67 27.53 -13.19
CA CYS A 204 -29.72 28.84 -13.83
C CYS A 204 -30.81 29.71 -13.18
N ALA A 205 -30.57 31.02 -13.08
CA ALA A 205 -31.55 31.96 -12.52
C ALA A 205 -32.86 31.92 -13.29
N GLU A 206 -33.98 32.24 -12.61
CA GLU A 206 -35.31 32.25 -13.21
C GLU A 206 -35.35 33.08 -14.54
N GLY A 207 -35.87 32.48 -15.61
CA GLY A 207 -35.92 33.10 -16.95
C GLY A 207 -34.62 32.98 -17.73
N THR A 208 -33.63 32.21 -17.24
CA THR A 208 -32.39 31.92 -18.00
C THR A 208 -32.20 30.40 -18.11
N TYR A 209 -31.42 29.96 -19.11
CA TYR A 209 -31.18 28.55 -19.39
C TYR A 209 -29.82 28.35 -20.09
N SER A 210 -29.06 27.32 -19.67
CA SER A 210 -27.90 26.84 -20.43
C SER A 210 -28.30 25.59 -21.23
N SER A 211 -28.15 25.62 -22.53
CA SER A 211 -28.41 24.44 -23.39
C SER A 211 -27.23 23.44 -23.41
N ASN A 212 -26.09 23.84 -22.90
CA ASN A 212 -24.85 23.06 -22.97
C ASN A 212 -24.66 22.23 -21.70
N TYR A 213 -24.15 21.02 -21.87
CA TYR A 213 -23.55 20.27 -20.76
C TYR A 213 -22.25 20.93 -20.36
N GLY A 214 -21.93 20.87 -19.07
CA GLY A 214 -20.66 21.37 -18.54
C GLY A 214 -20.57 22.89 -18.51
N ALA A 215 -21.67 23.59 -18.40
CA ALA A 215 -21.65 25.04 -18.18
C ALA A 215 -20.85 25.35 -16.90
N SER A 216 -19.89 26.26 -17.02
CA SER A 216 -18.87 26.54 -16.01
C SER A 216 -19.02 27.87 -15.31
N ASP A 217 -20.00 28.70 -15.76
CA ASP A 217 -20.24 30.03 -15.21
C ASP A 217 -21.72 30.41 -15.36
N ALA A 218 -22.22 31.28 -14.47
CA ALA A 218 -23.58 31.80 -14.53
C ALA A 218 -23.87 32.55 -15.83
N SER A 219 -22.85 33.07 -16.52
CA SER A 219 -23.00 33.74 -17.83
C SER A 219 -23.32 32.76 -18.99
N ASP A 220 -23.11 31.45 -18.77
CA ASP A 220 -23.55 30.39 -19.73
C ASP A 220 -25.09 30.24 -19.72
N CYS A 221 -25.77 30.76 -18.69
CA CYS A 221 -27.22 30.81 -18.59
C CYS A 221 -27.77 32.03 -19.35
N THR A 222 -28.23 31.81 -20.59
CA THR A 222 -28.82 32.85 -21.43
C THR A 222 -30.32 33.03 -21.19
N LYS A 223 -30.88 34.19 -21.53
CA LYS A 223 -32.34 34.42 -21.40
C LYS A 223 -33.12 33.47 -22.31
N ASP A 224 -34.21 32.92 -21.81
CA ASP A 224 -35.10 31.99 -22.50
C ASP A 224 -35.69 32.63 -23.82
N GLU A 225 -35.80 33.97 -23.88
CA GLU A 225 -36.22 34.71 -25.08
C GLU A 225 -35.19 34.61 -26.21
N ASP A 226 -33.89 34.55 -25.91
CA ASP A 226 -32.82 34.40 -26.89
C ASP A 226 -32.81 32.98 -27.47
N LEU A 227 -33.11 31.99 -26.66
CA LEU A 227 -33.23 30.60 -27.10
C LEU A 227 -34.42 30.38 -28.03
N ARG A 228 -35.56 31.03 -27.74
CA ARG A 228 -36.76 31.01 -28.63
C ARG A 228 -36.49 31.65 -29.94
N LEU A 229 -35.73 32.76 -29.99
CA LEU A 229 -35.37 33.42 -31.25
C LEU A 229 -34.50 32.53 -32.14
N ILE A 230 -33.53 31.80 -31.56
CA ILE A 230 -32.64 30.90 -32.32
C ILE A 230 -33.40 29.68 -32.87
N ILE A 231 -34.35 29.12 -32.12
CA ILE A 231 -35.11 27.94 -32.54
C ILE A 231 -36.26 28.32 -33.51
N PHE A 232 -36.95 29.43 -33.26
CA PHE A 232 -38.15 29.79 -34.02
C PHE A 232 -37.89 30.73 -35.20
N ALA A 233 -36.81 31.54 -35.22
CA ALA A 233 -36.48 32.43 -36.32
C ALA A 233 -36.40 31.71 -37.67
N PRO A 234 -35.75 30.55 -37.85
CA PRO A 234 -35.72 29.86 -39.12
C PRO A 234 -37.08 29.30 -39.50
N ILE A 235 -37.92 28.87 -38.52
CA ILE A 235 -39.28 28.36 -38.82
C ILE A 235 -40.19 29.48 -39.30
N ILE A 236 -40.13 30.64 -38.63
CA ILE A 236 -40.89 31.83 -39.06
C ILE A 236 -40.46 32.30 -40.46
N ALA A 237 -39.14 32.28 -40.76
CA ALA A 237 -38.63 32.62 -42.07
C ALA A 237 -39.12 31.66 -43.19
N ILE A 238 -39.17 30.35 -42.88
CA ILE A 238 -39.69 29.33 -43.79
C ILE A 238 -41.20 29.52 -44.01
N ILE A 239 -41.99 29.78 -42.97
CA ILE A 239 -43.43 30.05 -43.08
C ILE A 239 -43.69 31.32 -43.92
N ALA A 240 -42.90 32.38 -43.69
CA ALA A 240 -42.99 33.62 -44.48
C ALA A 240 -42.68 33.39 -45.95
N LEU A 241 -41.69 32.59 -46.29
CA LEU A 241 -41.35 32.25 -47.68
C LEU A 241 -42.45 31.39 -48.32
N ILE A 242 -43.07 30.47 -47.61
CA ILE A 242 -44.18 29.67 -48.15
C ILE A 242 -45.41 30.56 -48.41
N THR A 243 -45.75 31.47 -47.45
CA THR A 243 -46.89 32.39 -47.66
C THR A 243 -46.68 33.35 -48.83
N LEU A 244 -45.43 33.86 -48.97
CA LEU A 244 -45.09 34.69 -50.11
C LEU A 244 -45.21 33.93 -51.46
N SER A 245 -44.78 32.67 -51.49
CA SER A 245 -44.93 31.84 -52.72
C SER A 245 -46.37 31.53 -53.07
N VAL A 246 -47.26 31.32 -52.08
CA VAL A 246 -48.69 31.10 -52.33
C VAL A 246 -49.37 32.36 -52.84
N ILE A 247 -48.98 33.55 -52.38
CA ILE A 247 -49.53 34.83 -52.87
C ILE A 247 -49.05 35.10 -54.29
N TYR A 248 -47.81 34.77 -54.62
CA TYR A 248 -47.25 35.01 -55.95
C TYR A 248 -47.77 34.03 -57.05
N PHE A 249 -48.17 32.81 -56.64
CA PHE A 249 -48.66 31.78 -57.55
C PHE A 249 -50.19 31.64 -57.57
N SER A 250 -50.97 32.50 -56.87
CA SER A 250 -52.43 32.52 -57.01
C SER A 250 -52.82 33.01 -58.39
N PRO A 251 -53.52 32.19 -59.20
CA PRO A 251 -53.96 32.62 -60.52
C PRO A 251 -55.00 33.76 -60.38
N THR A 252 -54.72 34.92 -61.00
CA THR A 252 -55.70 36.01 -61.14
C THR A 252 -56.89 35.50 -61.90
N SER A 253 -58.04 35.33 -61.22
CA SER A 253 -59.32 35.08 -61.84
C SER A 253 -59.66 36.28 -62.74
N LYS A 254 -59.56 36.15 -64.08
CA LYS A 254 -60.15 37.04 -64.99
C LYS A 254 -61.67 36.93 -64.86
N LYS A 255 -62.32 38.00 -64.42
CA LYS A 255 -63.73 38.19 -64.65
C LYS A 255 -63.90 38.56 -66.11
N ASP A 256 -64.46 37.65 -66.88
CA ASP A 256 -65.03 37.98 -68.17
C ASP A 256 -66.33 38.73 -67.93
N GLU A 257 -66.40 40.01 -68.35
CA GLU A 257 -67.63 40.79 -68.58
C GLU A 257 -68.20 40.37 -69.93
N GLU A 258 -69.35 39.73 -69.89
CA GLU A 258 -70.27 39.74 -71.08
C GLU A 258 -71.41 40.71 -70.83
N GLU A 259 -71.72 41.41 -71.87
CA GLU A 259 -72.66 42.42 -72.21
C GLU A 259 -74.09 42.12 -71.75
#